data_fd160d31b8badabec46bfe1badc11d68
#
_entry.id   fd160d31b8badabec46bfe1badc11d68
#
_cell.length_a   1.000
_cell.length_b   1.000
_cell.length_c   1.000
_cell.angle_alpha   90.00
_cell.angle_beta   90.00
_cell.angle_gamma   90.00
#
_symmetry.space_group_name_H-M   'P 1'
#
loop_
_entity.id
_entity.type
_entity.pdbx_description
1 polymer ?
#
loop_
_entity_poly.entity_id
_entity_poly.type
_entity_poly.pdbx_seq_one_letter_code
_entity_poly.pdbx_strand_id
1 'polypeptide(L)'
;MSTRQQWYQALFENYGRRYEGECYVHGTVGECDFIERELGAGTSKTILDIGCGTGRHAVELARRGYAVTGIDLSESMLAVAKEKAAKAGVIIDFRRCDARAMPFAGEFDAAIMLCEGAFPLMETDAMNFQILQNAAKALKPGGTFIFTTLNGLFPLFHSVKDFMAASGDDMATRDHSFDLMTFRDHNTTTFTDDDGNEIELTCNERYYVPSEITWLLTSLGFAQIDIFGAALGAFSRNDKLTPDDFEMLVVAQKQNS
;
A
#
# COMPACT_ATOMS: atom_id res chain seq x y z
N MET A 1 -9.00 23.23 17.73
CA MET A 1 -9.90 22.70 16.68
C MET A 1 -9.70 21.19 16.71
N SER A 2 -10.74 20.42 17.00
CA SER A 2 -10.66 18.94 16.91
C SER A 2 -10.38 18.62 15.45
N THR A 3 -9.24 18.05 15.14
CA THR A 3 -8.95 17.49 13.81
C THR A 3 -9.93 16.34 13.60
N ARG A 4 -10.86 16.53 12.66
CA ARG A 4 -11.81 15.46 12.29
C ARG A 4 -10.98 14.27 11.86
N GLN A 5 -11.24 13.10 12.46
CA GLN A 5 -10.60 11.84 12.08
C GLN A 5 -10.86 11.57 10.61
N GLN A 6 -9.82 11.20 9.87
CA GLN A 6 -9.94 10.92 8.45
C GLN A 6 -10.52 9.52 8.24
N TRP A 7 -11.17 9.30 7.09
CA TRP A 7 -11.87 8.06 6.80
C TRP A 7 -10.96 6.82 6.90
N TYR A 8 -9.73 6.88 6.38
CA TYR A 8 -8.78 5.77 6.45
C TYR A 8 -8.32 5.50 7.89
N GLN A 9 -8.25 6.52 8.76
CA GLN A 9 -7.96 6.32 10.17
C GLN A 9 -9.11 5.60 10.88
N ALA A 10 -10.36 6.02 10.60
CA ALA A 10 -11.54 5.41 11.17
C ALA A 10 -11.74 3.97 10.66
N LEU A 11 -11.48 3.71 9.37
CA LEU A 11 -11.56 2.38 8.78
C LEU A 11 -10.64 1.39 9.49
N PHE A 12 -9.37 1.74 9.65
CA PHE A 12 -8.36 0.83 10.20
C PHE A 12 -8.24 0.89 11.74
N GLU A 13 -9.03 1.71 12.44
CA GLU A 13 -8.96 1.84 13.90
C GLU A 13 -9.37 0.53 14.60
N ASN A 14 -10.40 -0.17 14.11
CA ASN A 14 -10.91 -1.41 14.68
C ASN A 14 -11.34 -2.41 13.61
N TYR A 15 -10.43 -2.75 12.68
CA TYR A 15 -10.69 -3.65 11.55
C TYR A 15 -9.58 -4.71 11.35
N GLY A 16 -8.63 -4.80 12.28
CA GLY A 16 -7.44 -5.61 12.09
C GLY A 16 -7.70 -7.11 11.99
N ARG A 17 -8.67 -7.65 12.73
CA ARG A 17 -9.01 -9.09 12.70
C ARG A 17 -9.86 -9.45 11.48
N ARG A 18 -10.83 -8.61 11.12
CA ARG A 18 -11.68 -8.83 9.94
C ARG A 18 -10.89 -8.68 8.65
N TYR A 19 -9.92 -7.76 8.62
CA TYR A 19 -9.00 -7.58 7.50
C TYR A 19 -8.32 -8.89 7.05
N GLU A 20 -8.06 -9.82 7.97
CA GLU A 20 -7.47 -11.12 7.65
C GLU A 20 -8.38 -12.04 6.81
N GLY A 21 -9.67 -11.76 6.75
CA GLY A 21 -10.64 -12.49 5.93
C GLY A 21 -10.79 -11.96 4.51
N GLU A 22 -10.22 -10.79 4.20
CA GLU A 22 -10.36 -10.16 2.91
C GLU A 22 -9.62 -10.92 1.79
N CYS A 23 -10.19 -10.89 0.60
CA CYS A 23 -9.70 -11.71 -0.53
C CYS A 23 -8.26 -11.38 -0.93
N TYR A 24 -7.87 -10.10 -0.83
CA TYR A 24 -6.52 -9.62 -1.19
C TYR A 24 -5.42 -10.04 -0.21
N VAL A 25 -5.77 -10.57 0.96
CA VAL A 25 -4.78 -11.08 1.92
C VAL A 25 -4.17 -12.41 1.46
N HIS A 26 -4.87 -13.17 0.65
CA HIS A 26 -4.45 -14.53 0.23
C HIS A 26 -3.26 -14.55 -0.75
N GLY A 27 -2.89 -13.42 -1.34
CA GLY A 27 -1.80 -13.29 -2.31
C GLY A 27 -0.38 -13.19 -1.75
N THR A 28 -0.22 -13.09 -0.45
CA THR A 28 1.02 -12.70 0.25
C THR A 28 2.28 -13.46 -0.21
N VAL A 29 2.20 -14.77 -0.38
CA VAL A 29 3.38 -15.59 -0.72
C VAL A 29 3.90 -15.26 -2.12
N GLY A 30 3.01 -15.20 -3.12
CA GLY A 30 3.39 -14.87 -4.50
C GLY A 30 3.89 -13.43 -4.65
N GLU A 31 3.32 -12.49 -3.90
CA GLU A 31 3.78 -11.10 -3.82
C GLU A 31 5.19 -11.02 -3.22
N CYS A 32 5.45 -11.75 -2.13
CA CYS A 32 6.79 -11.85 -1.55
C CYS A 32 7.80 -12.56 -2.46
N ASP A 33 7.37 -13.55 -3.26
CA ASP A 33 8.23 -14.17 -4.27
C ASP A 33 8.66 -13.16 -5.34
N PHE A 34 7.77 -12.26 -5.74
CA PHE A 34 8.11 -11.17 -6.65
C PHE A 34 9.10 -10.19 -6.01
N ILE A 35 8.82 -9.70 -4.79
CA ILE A 35 9.70 -8.80 -4.05
C ILE A 35 11.12 -9.39 -3.96
N GLU A 36 11.23 -10.66 -3.58
CA GLU A 36 12.51 -11.34 -3.44
C GLU A 36 13.28 -11.41 -4.76
N ARG A 37 12.60 -11.66 -5.90
CA ARG A 37 13.21 -11.62 -7.23
C ARG A 37 13.71 -10.23 -7.59
N GLU A 38 12.93 -9.19 -7.30
CA GLU A 38 13.32 -7.79 -7.57
C GLU A 38 14.51 -7.34 -6.72
N LEU A 39 14.61 -7.84 -5.51
CA LEU A 39 15.74 -7.52 -4.63
C LEU A 39 17.02 -8.30 -4.99
N GLY A 40 16.91 -9.37 -5.78
CA GLY A 40 18.02 -10.25 -6.12
C GLY A 40 18.47 -11.14 -4.95
N ALA A 41 19.44 -12.00 -5.19
CA ALA A 41 19.89 -12.96 -4.21
C ALA A 41 20.54 -12.30 -2.97
N GLY A 42 20.17 -12.74 -1.79
CA GLY A 42 20.76 -12.36 -0.51
C GLY A 42 19.75 -11.77 0.47
N THR A 43 19.68 -12.38 1.66
CA THR A 43 18.75 -11.99 2.73
C THR A 43 19.32 -10.94 3.70
N SER A 44 20.53 -10.40 3.43
CA SER A 44 21.15 -9.37 4.29
C SER A 44 20.54 -7.96 4.09
N LYS A 45 19.53 -7.83 3.24
CA LYS A 45 18.88 -6.55 2.96
C LYS A 45 17.91 -6.14 4.05
N THR A 46 17.82 -4.82 4.27
CA THR A 46 16.86 -4.19 5.17
C THR A 46 15.66 -3.70 4.37
N ILE A 47 14.46 -4.03 4.82
CA ILE A 47 13.19 -3.69 4.14
C ILE A 47 12.33 -2.83 5.07
N LEU A 48 11.80 -1.73 4.54
CA LEU A 48 10.75 -0.92 5.16
C LEU A 48 9.40 -1.28 4.55
N ASP A 49 8.46 -1.75 5.35
CA ASP A 49 7.07 -2.01 4.96
C ASP A 49 6.19 -0.83 5.43
N ILE A 50 5.75 0.00 4.48
CA ILE A 50 5.01 1.25 4.73
C ILE A 50 3.51 0.98 4.64
N GLY A 51 2.77 1.29 5.71
CA GLY A 51 1.37 0.89 5.82
C GLY A 51 1.26 -0.63 5.95
N CYS A 52 2.07 -1.23 6.82
CA CYS A 52 2.22 -2.68 6.90
C CYS A 52 0.96 -3.42 7.38
N GLY A 53 -0.05 -2.69 7.87
CA GLY A 53 -1.31 -3.24 8.36
C GLY A 53 -1.09 -4.35 9.38
N THR A 54 -1.71 -5.51 9.15
CA THR A 54 -1.58 -6.72 9.98
C THR A 54 -0.25 -7.46 9.77
N GLY A 55 0.70 -6.88 9.04
CA GLY A 55 2.07 -7.35 8.88
C GLY A 55 2.20 -8.59 7.98
N ARG A 56 1.28 -8.85 7.05
CA ARG A 56 1.31 -10.05 6.21
C ARG A 56 2.59 -10.19 5.40
N HIS A 57 3.04 -9.14 4.73
CA HIS A 57 4.30 -9.11 3.98
C HIS A 57 5.51 -9.08 4.91
N ALA A 58 5.48 -8.22 5.95
CA ALA A 58 6.56 -8.10 6.90
C ALA A 58 6.90 -9.45 7.55
N VAL A 59 5.89 -10.21 7.98
CA VAL A 59 6.08 -11.54 8.61
C VAL A 59 6.64 -12.54 7.60
N GLU A 60 6.11 -12.60 6.39
CA GLU A 60 6.60 -13.54 5.38
C GLU A 60 8.04 -13.22 4.95
N LEU A 61 8.37 -11.95 4.72
CA LEU A 61 9.74 -11.52 4.40
C LEU A 61 10.73 -11.79 5.55
N ALA A 62 10.30 -11.58 6.79
CA ALA A 62 11.13 -11.91 7.95
C ALA A 62 11.37 -13.44 8.08
N ARG A 63 10.36 -14.28 7.76
CA ARG A 63 10.54 -15.75 7.70
C ARG A 63 11.55 -16.18 6.63
N ARG A 64 11.68 -15.40 5.55
CA ARG A 64 12.68 -15.62 4.49
C ARG A 64 14.08 -15.08 4.87
N GLY A 65 14.21 -14.44 6.04
CA GLY A 65 15.50 -14.00 6.60
C GLY A 65 15.84 -12.53 6.35
N TYR A 66 14.92 -11.72 5.82
CA TYR A 66 15.11 -10.28 5.69
C TYR A 66 14.97 -9.56 7.03
N ALA A 67 15.73 -8.47 7.22
CA ALA A 67 15.54 -7.57 8.34
C ALA A 67 14.44 -6.56 7.99
N VAL A 68 13.26 -6.69 8.63
CA VAL A 68 12.08 -5.90 8.29
C VAL A 68 11.73 -4.91 9.40
N THR A 69 11.45 -3.67 9.01
CA THR A 69 10.77 -2.66 9.82
C THR A 69 9.40 -2.41 9.21
N GLY A 70 8.34 -2.59 9.97
CA GLY A 70 6.97 -2.29 9.55
C GLY A 70 6.44 -1.03 10.22
N ILE A 71 5.84 -0.13 9.46
CA ILE A 71 5.17 1.06 10.01
C ILE A 71 3.70 1.08 9.60
N ASP A 72 2.86 1.48 10.54
CA ASP A 72 1.44 1.72 10.29
C ASP A 72 0.92 2.83 11.21
N LEU A 73 -0.16 3.49 10.80
CA LEU A 73 -0.82 4.52 11.59
C LEU A 73 -1.73 3.89 12.66
N SER A 74 -2.30 2.72 12.37
CA SER A 74 -3.26 2.00 13.20
C SER A 74 -2.57 1.13 14.26
N GLU A 75 -2.90 1.38 15.51
CA GLU A 75 -2.40 0.58 16.63
C GLU A 75 -3.05 -0.81 16.68
N SER A 76 -4.33 -0.92 16.29
CA SER A 76 -5.04 -2.19 16.24
C SER A 76 -4.45 -3.13 15.18
N MET A 77 -4.13 -2.60 13.99
CA MET A 77 -3.45 -3.36 12.94
C MET A 77 -2.09 -3.85 13.41
N LEU A 78 -1.28 -2.98 14.02
CA LEU A 78 0.03 -3.33 14.56
C LEU A 78 -0.05 -4.35 15.69
N ALA A 79 -1.11 -4.36 16.49
CA ALA A 79 -1.31 -5.39 17.51
C ALA A 79 -1.45 -6.78 16.86
N VAL A 80 -2.26 -6.90 15.81
CA VAL A 80 -2.39 -8.14 15.02
C VAL A 80 -1.05 -8.53 14.37
N ALA A 81 -0.33 -7.56 13.79
CA ALA A 81 0.99 -7.80 13.19
C ALA A 81 1.99 -8.40 14.19
N LYS A 82 2.06 -7.84 15.41
CA LYS A 82 2.91 -8.34 16.50
C LYS A 82 2.53 -9.75 16.94
N GLU A 83 1.22 -10.05 17.05
CA GLU A 83 0.75 -11.41 17.35
C GLU A 83 1.16 -12.40 16.26
N LYS A 84 1.05 -12.03 14.97
CA LYS A 84 1.44 -12.88 13.84
C LYS A 84 2.94 -13.13 13.83
N ALA A 85 3.76 -12.11 14.05
CA ALA A 85 5.21 -12.24 14.13
C ALA A 85 5.63 -13.18 15.30
N ALA A 86 5.01 -13.04 16.47
CA ALA A 86 5.26 -13.91 17.61
C ALA A 86 4.89 -15.36 17.33
N LYS A 87 3.73 -15.61 16.70
CA LYS A 87 3.30 -16.96 16.27
C LYS A 87 4.23 -17.57 15.23
N ALA A 88 4.78 -16.75 14.32
CA ALA A 88 5.74 -17.18 13.30
C ALA A 88 7.18 -17.35 13.83
N GLY A 89 7.46 -16.92 15.07
CA GLY A 89 8.79 -16.97 15.67
C GLY A 89 9.81 -16.02 15.02
N VAL A 90 9.35 -14.90 14.43
CA VAL A 90 10.21 -13.90 13.78
C VAL A 90 10.23 -12.59 14.56
N ILE A 91 11.34 -11.86 14.42
CA ILE A 91 11.55 -10.56 15.06
C ILE A 91 11.41 -9.48 13.99
N ILE A 92 10.47 -8.56 14.20
CA ILE A 92 10.20 -7.44 13.30
C ILE A 92 10.05 -6.18 14.15
N ASP A 93 10.63 -5.08 13.69
CA ASP A 93 10.49 -3.77 14.34
C ASP A 93 9.21 -3.10 13.85
N PHE A 94 8.10 -3.30 14.56
CA PHE A 94 6.83 -2.65 14.27
C PHE A 94 6.68 -1.33 15.03
N ARG A 95 6.49 -0.23 14.29
CA ARG A 95 6.35 1.12 14.84
C ARG A 95 5.05 1.78 14.41
N ARG A 96 4.34 2.39 15.35
CA ARG A 96 3.25 3.31 15.00
C ARG A 96 3.86 4.58 14.44
N CYS A 97 3.63 4.86 13.17
CA CYS A 97 4.25 5.99 12.47
C CYS A 97 3.35 6.46 11.32
N ASP A 98 3.22 7.77 11.19
CA ASP A 98 2.59 8.38 10.02
C ASP A 98 3.60 8.39 8.87
N ALA A 99 3.23 7.79 7.73
CA ALA A 99 4.07 7.72 6.54
C ALA A 99 4.45 9.11 5.99
N ARG A 100 3.67 10.16 6.32
CA ARG A 100 3.98 11.55 5.98
C ARG A 100 5.09 12.16 6.84
N ALA A 101 5.50 11.50 7.92
CA ALA A 101 6.46 12.02 8.89
C ALA A 101 7.46 10.94 9.39
N MET A 102 7.87 10.03 8.51
CA MET A 102 8.82 8.96 8.86
C MET A 102 10.19 9.52 9.26
N PRO A 103 10.79 9.02 10.35
CA PRO A 103 12.07 9.53 10.86
C PRO A 103 13.30 8.88 10.19
N PHE A 104 13.13 8.20 9.05
CA PHE A 104 14.19 7.42 8.39
C PHE A 104 14.93 8.24 7.33
N ALA A 105 16.25 7.95 7.16
CA ALA A 105 17.10 8.61 6.18
C ALA A 105 18.24 7.68 5.72
N GLY A 106 18.09 7.06 4.52
CA GLY A 106 19.14 6.22 3.93
C GLY A 106 19.43 4.94 4.70
N GLU A 107 18.42 4.33 5.29
CA GLU A 107 18.58 3.16 6.18
C GLU A 107 18.21 1.84 5.49
N PHE A 108 17.36 1.87 4.45
CA PHE A 108 16.79 0.68 3.87
C PHE A 108 17.29 0.40 2.45
N ASP A 109 17.54 -0.88 2.17
CA ASP A 109 17.88 -1.36 0.84
C ASP A 109 16.64 -1.42 -0.07
N ALA A 110 15.47 -1.64 0.55
CA ALA A 110 14.17 -1.61 -0.12
C ALA A 110 13.08 -1.00 0.75
N ALA A 111 12.08 -0.42 0.10
CA ALA A 111 10.80 -0.09 0.70
C ALA A 111 9.68 -0.76 -0.09
N ILE A 112 8.67 -1.25 0.60
CA ILE A 112 7.43 -1.76 0.01
C ILE A 112 6.24 -0.99 0.57
N MET A 113 5.18 -0.82 -0.24
CA MET A 113 3.92 -0.20 0.16
C MET A 113 2.81 -0.80 -0.72
N LEU A 114 2.21 -1.89 -0.25
CA LEU A 114 1.33 -2.72 -1.05
C LEU A 114 -0.13 -2.62 -0.58
N CYS A 115 -1.07 -2.91 -1.46
CA CYS A 115 -2.51 -2.80 -1.21
C CYS A 115 -2.89 -1.43 -0.66
N GLU A 116 -2.52 -0.37 -1.37
CA GLU A 116 -2.73 1.03 -1.00
C GLU A 116 -2.34 1.35 0.46
N GLY A 117 -1.26 0.77 0.96
CA GLY A 117 -0.85 0.81 2.36
C GLY A 117 -0.81 2.20 3.01
N ALA A 118 -0.69 3.28 2.22
CA ALA A 118 -0.81 4.66 2.68
C ALA A 118 -1.11 5.63 1.52
N PHE A 119 -0.42 5.50 0.41
CA PHE A 119 -0.63 6.16 -0.86
C PHE A 119 -1.59 5.30 -1.71
N PRO A 120 -2.71 5.77 -2.19
CA PRO A 120 -3.11 7.16 -2.48
C PRO A 120 -4.27 7.69 -1.60
N LEU A 121 -4.34 7.34 -0.34
CA LEU A 121 -5.52 7.53 0.53
C LEU A 121 -5.65 8.93 1.13
N MET A 122 -4.63 9.79 1.01
CA MET A 122 -4.61 11.08 1.68
C MET A 122 -5.55 12.10 1.05
N GLU A 123 -5.96 13.08 1.84
CA GLU A 123 -6.94 14.12 1.50
C GLU A 123 -6.49 15.02 0.35
N THR A 124 -5.17 15.18 0.18
CA THR A 124 -4.58 16.03 -0.86
C THR A 124 -3.42 15.34 -1.56
N ASP A 125 -3.18 15.73 -2.82
CA ASP A 125 -2.04 15.22 -3.60
C ASP A 125 -0.70 15.61 -2.97
N ALA A 126 -0.63 16.77 -2.30
CA ALA A 126 0.56 17.17 -1.54
C ALA A 126 0.86 16.21 -0.39
N MET A 127 -0.15 15.71 0.33
CA MET A 127 0.01 14.75 1.41
C MET A 127 0.38 13.36 0.87
N ASN A 128 -0.21 12.94 -0.25
CA ASN A 128 0.19 11.73 -0.96
C ASN A 128 1.66 11.83 -1.40
N PHE A 129 2.05 12.94 -2.03
CA PHE A 129 3.43 13.16 -2.47
C PHE A 129 4.43 13.14 -1.30
N GLN A 130 4.04 13.64 -0.14
CA GLN A 130 4.87 13.61 1.07
C GLN A 130 5.22 12.18 1.51
N ILE A 131 4.30 11.21 1.32
CA ILE A 131 4.58 9.79 1.57
C ILE A 131 5.68 9.29 0.63
N LEU A 132 5.58 9.57 -0.68
CA LEU A 132 6.60 9.20 -1.66
C LEU A 132 7.96 9.85 -1.36
N GLN A 133 7.97 11.14 -0.95
CA GLN A 133 9.19 11.84 -0.53
C GLN A 133 9.86 11.15 0.66
N ASN A 134 9.09 10.74 1.66
CA ASN A 134 9.62 10.05 2.83
C ASN A 134 10.11 8.64 2.50
N ALA A 135 9.41 7.90 1.63
CA ALA A 135 9.87 6.61 1.13
C ALA A 135 11.21 6.75 0.39
N ALA A 136 11.32 7.74 -0.51
CA ALA A 136 12.57 8.04 -1.20
C ALA A 136 13.70 8.43 -0.24
N LYS A 137 13.40 9.22 0.81
CA LYS A 137 14.37 9.62 1.83
C LYS A 137 14.85 8.43 2.67
N ALA A 138 13.97 7.49 3.00
CA ALA A 138 14.27 6.31 3.80
C ALA A 138 15.23 5.34 3.10
N LEU A 139 15.19 5.31 1.76
CA LEU A 139 16.00 4.43 0.94
C LEU A 139 17.47 4.90 0.85
N LYS A 140 18.39 3.94 0.90
CA LYS A 140 19.79 4.11 0.52
C LYS A 140 19.91 4.52 -0.96
N PRO A 141 21.04 5.12 -1.40
CA PRO A 141 21.36 5.17 -2.82
C PRO A 141 21.29 3.78 -3.47
N GLY A 142 20.70 3.67 -4.64
CA GLY A 142 20.46 2.39 -5.32
C GLY A 142 19.36 1.52 -4.72
N GLY A 143 18.67 1.98 -3.69
CA GLY A 143 17.56 1.25 -3.04
C GLY A 143 16.35 1.11 -3.95
N THR A 144 15.58 0.04 -3.74
CA THR A 144 14.40 -0.30 -4.55
C THR A 144 13.11 0.07 -3.82
N PHE A 145 12.16 0.70 -4.52
CA PHE A 145 10.81 0.97 -4.02
C PHE A 145 9.80 0.17 -4.83
N ILE A 146 9.00 -0.66 -4.17
CA ILE A 146 7.94 -1.47 -4.79
C ILE A 146 6.63 -1.09 -4.13
N PHE A 147 5.65 -0.65 -4.92
CA PHE A 147 4.33 -0.32 -4.37
C PHE A 147 3.21 -0.56 -5.37
N THR A 148 1.99 -0.73 -4.86
CA THR A 148 0.77 -0.70 -5.66
C THR A 148 0.01 0.61 -5.46
N THR A 149 -0.75 1.01 -6.47
CA THR A 149 -1.65 2.16 -6.40
C THR A 149 -2.77 2.03 -7.42
N LEU A 150 -3.90 2.68 -7.16
CA LEU A 150 -5.06 2.69 -8.02
C LEU A 150 -4.74 3.26 -9.40
N ASN A 151 -5.14 2.53 -10.45
CA ASN A 151 -4.88 2.88 -11.84
C ASN A 151 -5.89 3.91 -12.35
N GLY A 152 -5.46 5.13 -12.60
CA GLY A 152 -6.30 6.22 -13.13
C GLY A 152 -6.82 5.99 -14.55
N LEU A 153 -6.33 4.99 -15.27
CA LEU A 153 -6.91 4.61 -16.57
C LEU A 153 -8.19 3.77 -16.37
N PHE A 154 -8.28 2.98 -15.30
CA PHE A 154 -9.40 2.08 -15.06
C PHE A 154 -10.76 2.81 -15.06
N PRO A 155 -11.00 3.88 -14.27
CA PRO A 155 -12.30 4.55 -14.21
C PRO A 155 -12.70 5.29 -15.50
N LEU A 156 -11.78 5.43 -16.47
CA LEU A 156 -12.10 6.01 -17.78
C LEU A 156 -12.76 5.00 -18.73
N PHE A 157 -12.60 3.70 -18.47
CA PHE A 157 -13.09 2.61 -19.32
C PHE A 157 -14.06 1.69 -18.58
N HIS A 158 -14.04 1.69 -17.25
CA HIS A 158 -14.82 0.79 -16.39
C HIS A 158 -15.53 1.53 -15.27
N SER A 159 -16.62 0.93 -14.79
CA SER A 159 -17.33 1.39 -13.60
C SER A 159 -16.64 0.89 -12.34
N VAL A 160 -16.08 1.80 -11.54
CA VAL A 160 -15.51 1.49 -10.22
C VAL A 160 -16.56 0.83 -9.32
N LYS A 161 -17.79 1.35 -9.31
CA LYS A 161 -18.90 0.80 -8.55
C LYS A 161 -19.18 -0.67 -8.87
N ASP A 162 -19.24 -1.01 -10.18
CA ASP A 162 -19.57 -2.37 -10.59
C ASP A 162 -18.40 -3.33 -10.28
N PHE A 163 -17.17 -2.86 -10.39
CA PHE A 163 -15.99 -3.61 -10.03
C PHE A 163 -15.97 -3.93 -8.52
N MET A 164 -16.17 -2.92 -7.66
CA MET A 164 -16.23 -3.10 -6.21
C MET A 164 -17.38 -4.01 -5.78
N ALA A 165 -18.55 -3.90 -6.42
CA ALA A 165 -19.67 -4.79 -6.15
C ALA A 165 -19.41 -6.26 -6.54
N ALA A 166 -18.50 -6.50 -7.48
CA ALA A 166 -18.12 -7.84 -7.94
C ALA A 166 -16.96 -8.45 -7.16
N SER A 167 -16.19 -7.67 -6.38
CA SER A 167 -14.99 -8.12 -5.65
C SER A 167 -15.31 -9.14 -4.55
N GLY A 168 -16.52 -9.12 -4.01
CA GLY A 168 -16.95 -10.03 -2.94
C GLY A 168 -16.41 -9.68 -1.55
N ASP A 169 -15.92 -8.45 -1.38
CA ASP A 169 -15.46 -7.95 -0.09
C ASP A 169 -16.62 -7.76 0.88
N ASP A 170 -16.35 -7.85 2.19
CA ASP A 170 -17.32 -7.57 3.25
C ASP A 170 -17.67 -6.06 3.36
N MET A 171 -16.97 -5.22 2.57
CA MET A 171 -17.22 -3.78 2.47
C MET A 171 -18.23 -3.46 1.37
N ALA A 172 -19.37 -2.94 1.75
CA ALA A 172 -20.37 -2.46 0.80
C ALA A 172 -20.12 -0.99 0.45
N THR A 173 -19.89 -0.70 -0.83
CA THR A 173 -19.69 0.66 -1.32
C THR A 173 -20.89 1.16 -2.13
N ARG A 174 -21.25 2.44 -1.98
CA ARG A 174 -22.36 3.10 -2.68
C ARG A 174 -22.03 4.57 -2.96
N ASP A 175 -22.91 5.22 -3.70
CA ASP A 175 -22.84 6.65 -4.02
C ASP A 175 -21.53 7.06 -4.71
N HIS A 176 -20.99 6.18 -5.57
CA HIS A 176 -19.76 6.44 -6.32
C HIS A 176 -19.89 7.66 -7.23
N SER A 177 -18.91 8.54 -7.15
CA SER A 177 -18.78 9.73 -8.00
C SER A 177 -17.30 9.97 -8.32
N PHE A 178 -16.88 9.62 -9.54
CA PHE A 178 -15.52 9.86 -9.99
C PHE A 178 -15.35 11.28 -10.54
N ASP A 179 -14.49 12.06 -9.92
CA ASP A 179 -14.14 13.42 -10.36
C ASP A 179 -12.96 13.38 -11.35
N LEU A 180 -13.25 13.65 -12.62
CA LEU A 180 -12.27 13.67 -13.70
C LEU A 180 -11.21 14.78 -13.55
N MET A 181 -11.47 15.84 -12.79
CA MET A 181 -10.52 16.94 -12.60
C MET A 181 -9.49 16.62 -11.53
N THR A 182 -9.87 15.86 -10.52
CA THR A 182 -8.99 15.48 -9.41
C THR A 182 -8.58 14.01 -9.45
N PHE A 183 -9.18 13.21 -10.33
CA PHE A 183 -9.01 11.76 -10.39
C PHE A 183 -9.25 11.09 -9.02
N ARG A 184 -10.31 11.53 -8.33
CA ARG A 184 -10.76 10.93 -7.07
C ARG A 184 -12.10 10.26 -7.23
N ASP A 185 -12.23 9.04 -6.68
CA ASP A 185 -13.52 8.41 -6.46
C ASP A 185 -14.03 8.80 -5.08
N HIS A 186 -15.21 9.39 -5.04
CA HIS A 186 -15.93 9.68 -3.80
C HIS A 186 -17.01 8.63 -3.63
N ASN A 187 -17.01 7.94 -2.49
CA ASN A 187 -17.99 6.90 -2.21
C ASN A 187 -18.38 6.87 -0.73
N THR A 188 -19.43 6.13 -0.43
CA THR A 188 -19.83 5.80 0.94
C THR A 188 -19.57 4.32 1.15
N THR A 189 -18.71 3.99 2.10
CA THR A 189 -18.36 2.62 2.45
C THR A 189 -19.00 2.24 3.79
N THR A 190 -19.66 1.10 3.83
CA THR A 190 -20.21 0.49 5.05
C THR A 190 -19.50 -0.84 5.30
N PHE A 191 -19.04 -1.04 6.53
CA PHE A 191 -18.37 -2.27 6.95
C PHE A 191 -18.68 -2.58 8.41
N THR A 192 -18.38 -3.81 8.84
CA THR A 192 -18.51 -4.21 10.24
C THR A 192 -17.14 -4.22 10.89
N ASP A 193 -16.96 -3.55 12.02
CA ASP A 193 -15.71 -3.53 12.77
C ASP A 193 -15.45 -4.84 13.55
N ASP A 194 -14.30 -4.95 14.22
CA ASP A 194 -13.91 -6.14 14.99
C ASP A 194 -14.83 -6.40 16.21
N ASP A 195 -15.55 -5.39 16.69
CA ASP A 195 -16.52 -5.48 17.78
C ASP A 195 -17.95 -5.81 17.31
N GLY A 196 -18.16 -5.86 15.98
CA GLY A 196 -19.45 -6.17 15.36
C GLY A 196 -20.35 -4.95 15.14
N ASN A 197 -19.81 -3.73 15.25
CA ASN A 197 -20.56 -2.51 14.95
C ASN A 197 -20.54 -2.23 13.45
N GLU A 198 -21.69 -1.81 12.90
CA GLU A 198 -21.74 -1.29 11.52
C GLU A 198 -21.25 0.16 11.49
N ILE A 199 -20.27 0.41 10.66
CA ILE A 199 -19.60 1.72 10.48
C ILE A 199 -19.84 2.19 9.06
N GLU A 200 -20.19 3.47 8.91
CA GLU A 200 -20.35 4.14 7.62
C GLU A 200 -19.34 5.27 7.50
N LEU A 201 -18.59 5.30 6.40
CA LEU A 201 -17.57 6.29 6.11
C LEU A 201 -17.77 6.90 4.72
N THR A 202 -17.46 8.19 4.58
CA THR A 202 -17.31 8.83 3.27
C THR A 202 -15.84 8.80 2.89
N CYS A 203 -15.53 8.06 1.84
CA CYS A 203 -14.18 7.81 1.35
C CYS A 203 -13.87 8.64 0.10
N ASN A 204 -12.60 8.86 -0.17
CA ASN A 204 -12.13 9.51 -1.40
C ASN A 204 -10.72 9.02 -1.73
N GLU A 205 -10.61 8.06 -2.61
CA GLU A 205 -9.33 7.54 -3.07
C GLU A 205 -8.85 8.30 -4.31
N ARG A 206 -7.55 8.54 -4.40
CA ARG A 206 -6.90 9.16 -5.57
C ARG A 206 -6.39 8.10 -6.53
N TYR A 207 -6.82 8.14 -7.78
CA TYR A 207 -6.34 7.30 -8.86
C TYR A 207 -5.24 8.03 -9.64
N TYR A 208 -4.10 7.39 -9.86
CA TYR A 208 -2.96 7.99 -10.56
C TYR A 208 -2.78 7.36 -11.93
N VAL A 209 -2.46 8.17 -12.95
CA VAL A 209 -2.06 7.64 -14.25
C VAL A 209 -0.55 7.35 -14.28
N PRO A 210 -0.08 6.41 -15.14
CA PRO A 210 1.34 6.00 -15.17
C PRO A 210 2.32 7.16 -15.36
N SER A 211 1.96 8.15 -16.18
CA SER A 211 2.80 9.32 -16.43
C SER A 211 2.94 10.23 -15.21
N GLU A 212 1.91 10.36 -14.36
CA GLU A 212 2.00 11.09 -13.09
C GLU A 212 2.97 10.38 -12.14
N ILE A 213 2.81 9.06 -11.95
CA ILE A 213 3.71 8.25 -11.11
C ILE A 213 5.16 8.38 -11.59
N THR A 214 5.40 8.25 -12.90
CA THR A 214 6.73 8.40 -13.49
C THR A 214 7.31 9.78 -13.18
N TRP A 215 6.51 10.84 -13.35
CA TRP A 215 6.98 12.21 -13.09
C TRP A 215 7.26 12.45 -11.60
N LEU A 216 6.37 12.01 -10.70
CA LEU A 216 6.54 12.14 -9.24
C LEU A 216 7.82 11.43 -8.79
N LEU A 217 8.03 10.18 -9.19
CA LEU A 217 9.20 9.40 -8.78
C LEU A 217 10.51 9.96 -9.39
N THR A 218 10.49 10.38 -10.66
CA THR A 218 11.64 11.03 -11.29
C THR A 218 12.05 12.29 -10.51
N SER A 219 11.08 13.10 -10.06
CA SER A 219 11.33 14.30 -9.25
C SER A 219 11.95 13.99 -7.88
N LEU A 220 11.82 12.76 -7.41
CA LEU A 220 12.36 12.25 -6.14
C LEU A 220 13.70 11.51 -6.30
N GLY A 221 14.28 11.49 -7.53
CA GLY A 221 15.58 10.89 -7.78
C GLY A 221 15.54 9.39 -8.08
N PHE A 222 14.40 8.86 -8.51
CA PHE A 222 14.35 7.51 -9.08
C PHE A 222 14.72 7.56 -10.55
N ALA A 223 15.65 6.69 -10.99
CA ALA A 223 16.18 6.67 -12.36
C ALA A 223 15.51 5.61 -13.24
N GLN A 224 15.21 4.46 -12.67
CA GLN A 224 14.51 3.39 -13.35
C GLN A 224 13.13 3.22 -12.69
N ILE A 225 12.09 3.32 -13.51
CA ILE A 225 10.69 3.24 -13.07
C ILE A 225 9.96 2.34 -14.04
N ASP A 226 9.54 1.18 -13.57
CA ASP A 226 8.80 0.19 -14.35
C ASP A 226 7.39 0.07 -13.75
N ILE A 227 6.35 0.07 -14.60
CA ILE A 227 4.94 0.03 -14.18
C ILE A 227 4.23 -1.12 -14.90
N PHE A 228 3.54 -1.95 -14.12
CA PHE A 228 2.86 -3.17 -14.57
C PHE A 228 1.42 -3.19 -14.07
N GLY A 229 0.59 -4.11 -14.58
CA GLY A 229 -0.66 -4.49 -13.95
C GLY A 229 -0.40 -5.21 -12.62
N ALA A 230 -1.23 -4.98 -11.63
CA ALA A 230 -1.12 -5.63 -10.32
C ALA A 230 -2.16 -6.72 -10.16
N ALA A 231 -1.82 -7.95 -10.57
CA ALA A 231 -2.64 -9.12 -10.27
C ALA A 231 -2.35 -9.61 -8.84
N LEU A 232 -3.36 -9.62 -7.98
CA LEU A 232 -3.24 -10.07 -6.59
C LEU A 232 -2.60 -11.46 -6.49
N GLY A 233 -1.55 -11.57 -5.69
CA GLY A 233 -0.82 -12.82 -5.45
C GLY A 233 0.04 -13.33 -6.59
N ALA A 234 0.09 -12.61 -7.73
CA ALA A 234 0.78 -13.05 -8.94
C ALA A 234 1.52 -11.91 -9.64
N PHE A 235 2.18 -11.03 -8.91
CA PHE A 235 2.94 -9.92 -9.49
C PHE A 235 3.99 -10.41 -10.49
N SER A 236 4.04 -9.77 -11.67
CA SER A 236 4.94 -10.16 -12.76
C SER A 236 5.36 -8.97 -13.62
N ARG A 237 6.64 -8.94 -14.02
CA ARG A 237 7.13 -7.99 -15.04
C ARG A 237 6.57 -8.23 -16.43
N ASN A 238 5.90 -9.38 -16.65
CA ASN A 238 5.27 -9.70 -17.92
C ASN A 238 3.84 -9.14 -18.04
N ASP A 239 3.24 -8.70 -16.94
CA ASP A 239 1.88 -8.18 -16.91
C ASP A 239 1.88 -6.71 -17.30
N LYS A 240 1.80 -6.46 -18.60
CA LYS A 240 1.74 -5.10 -19.13
C LYS A 240 0.49 -4.41 -18.59
N LEU A 241 0.67 -3.22 -18.03
CA LEU A 241 -0.44 -2.41 -17.57
C LEU A 241 -1.42 -2.10 -18.71
N THR A 242 -2.69 -2.28 -18.44
CA THR A 242 -3.83 -1.97 -19.34
C THR A 242 -4.87 -1.14 -18.59
N PRO A 243 -5.86 -0.55 -19.30
CA PRO A 243 -6.99 0.08 -18.62
C PRO A 243 -7.90 -0.89 -17.86
N ASP A 244 -7.75 -2.21 -18.07
CA ASP A 244 -8.54 -3.25 -17.40
C ASP A 244 -7.97 -3.58 -16.00
N ASP A 245 -6.75 -3.17 -15.72
CA ASP A 245 -6.13 -3.39 -14.42
C ASP A 245 -6.62 -2.33 -13.42
N PHE A 246 -7.18 -2.77 -12.30
CA PHE A 246 -7.66 -1.88 -11.24
C PHE A 246 -6.52 -1.18 -10.51
N GLU A 247 -5.41 -1.89 -10.31
CA GLU A 247 -4.20 -1.38 -9.68
C GLU A 247 -2.98 -1.44 -10.60
N MET A 248 -2.03 -0.56 -10.33
CA MET A 248 -0.69 -0.59 -10.93
C MET A 248 0.31 -1.11 -9.90
N LEU A 249 1.21 -1.99 -10.34
CA LEU A 249 2.42 -2.37 -9.62
C LEU A 249 3.58 -1.51 -10.12
N VAL A 250 4.23 -0.80 -9.24
CA VAL A 250 5.37 0.08 -9.54
C VAL A 250 6.65 -0.47 -8.91
N VAL A 251 7.70 -0.60 -9.72
CA VAL A 251 9.05 -0.94 -9.28
C VAL A 251 9.98 0.20 -9.67
N ALA A 252 10.58 0.86 -8.68
CA ALA A 252 11.42 2.02 -8.93
C ALA A 252 12.76 1.88 -8.21
N GLN A 253 13.86 2.22 -8.90
CA GLN A 253 15.21 2.20 -8.34
C GLN A 253 15.75 3.62 -8.16
N LYS A 254 16.16 3.94 -6.93
CA LYS A 254 16.79 5.22 -6.60
C LYS A 254 18.17 5.34 -7.23
N GLN A 255 18.55 6.54 -7.65
CA GLN A 255 19.89 6.82 -8.17
C GLN A 255 20.99 6.48 -7.17
N ASN A 256 22.17 6.10 -7.69
CA ASN A 256 23.38 5.77 -6.91
C ASN A 256 24.24 7.00 -6.56
N SER A 257 23.68 8.19 -6.52
CA SER A 257 24.43 9.43 -6.31
C SER A 257 24.88 9.65 -4.89
#